data_cb5969822a10d67f7769f8d3045400a8
#
_entry.id   cb5969822a10d67f7769f8d3045400a8
#
_cell.length_a   1.000
_cell.length_b   1.000
_cell.length_c   1.000
_cell.angle_alpha   90.00
_cell.angle_beta   90.00
_cell.angle_gamma   90.00
#
_symmetry.space_group_name_H-M   'P 1'
#
loop_
_entity.id
_entity.type
_entity.pdbx_description
1 polymer ?
#
loop_
_entity_poly.entity_id
_entity_poly.type
_entity_poly.pdbx_seq_one_letter_code
_entity_poly.pdbx_strand_id
1 'polypeptide(L)'
;MKSKIEIFTSYIEESNIERIKSMNLLPIFVIRSMGRLEFIEKWAGTPLHFRELAPSKELFREYRAGNIDQVTYFKRFVIELAGVDFQNIILRLENLIDSSGADGICLCGLGENPEESHRSIVSDILWRTGYLEFEPKEV
;
A
#
# COMPACT_ATOMS: atom_id res chain seq x y z
N MET A 1 -16.75 -7.66 14.21
CA MET A 1 -17.05 -8.15 12.85
C MET A 1 -15.89 -7.83 11.91
N LYS A 2 -15.46 -8.78 11.11
CA LYS A 2 -14.39 -8.58 10.15
C LYS A 2 -14.89 -7.79 8.93
N SER A 3 -14.00 -6.98 8.36
CA SER A 3 -14.28 -6.26 7.12
C SER A 3 -14.27 -7.22 5.93
N LYS A 4 -15.21 -7.04 5.02
CA LYS A 4 -15.33 -7.84 3.79
C LYS A 4 -14.62 -7.21 2.60
N ILE A 5 -13.86 -6.13 2.81
CA ILE A 5 -13.12 -5.53 1.72
C ILE A 5 -12.06 -6.50 1.21
N GLU A 6 -11.88 -6.53 -0.10
CA GLU A 6 -10.80 -7.28 -0.72
C GLU A 6 -9.61 -6.37 -0.94
N ILE A 7 -8.44 -6.81 -0.52
CA ILE A 7 -7.20 -6.07 -0.66
C ILE A 7 -6.25 -6.83 -1.56
N PHE A 8 -5.74 -6.13 -2.55
CA PHE A 8 -4.73 -6.63 -3.46
C PHE A 8 -3.48 -5.77 -3.33
N THR A 9 -2.37 -6.26 -3.81
CA THR A 9 -1.11 -5.50 -3.87
C THR A 9 -0.55 -5.55 -5.27
N SER A 10 0.18 -4.51 -5.68
CA SER A 10 0.85 -4.47 -6.97
C SER A 10 2.03 -3.50 -6.92
N TYR A 11 3.03 -3.71 -7.79
CA TYR A 11 4.06 -2.69 -7.97
C TYR A 11 3.59 -1.65 -9.01
N ILE A 12 4.17 -0.45 -8.90
CA ILE A 12 3.73 0.68 -9.72
C ILE A 12 4.39 0.60 -11.11
N GLU A 13 3.58 0.23 -12.09
CA GLU A 13 3.94 0.19 -13.50
C GLU A 13 2.68 0.44 -14.32
N GLU A 14 2.83 1.08 -15.47
CA GLU A 14 1.68 1.47 -16.30
C GLU A 14 0.77 0.29 -16.67
N SER A 15 1.36 -0.84 -17.07
CA SER A 15 0.59 -2.04 -17.42
C SER A 15 -0.19 -2.62 -16.24
N ASN A 16 0.41 -2.62 -15.05
CA ASN A 16 -0.27 -3.09 -13.84
C ASN A 16 -1.41 -2.17 -13.44
N ILE A 17 -1.24 -0.90 -13.65
CA ILE A 17 -2.23 0.12 -13.36
C ILE A 17 -3.46 -0.06 -14.22
N GLU A 18 -3.28 -0.32 -15.52
CA GLU A 18 -4.39 -0.63 -16.43
C GLU A 18 -5.13 -1.90 -15.99
N ARG A 19 -4.38 -2.91 -15.55
CA ARG A 19 -4.94 -4.16 -15.04
C ARG A 19 -5.77 -3.94 -13.77
N ILE A 20 -5.24 -3.15 -12.82
CA ILE A 20 -5.94 -2.78 -11.59
C ILE A 20 -7.26 -2.09 -11.92
N LYS A 21 -7.23 -1.17 -12.86
CA LYS A 21 -8.42 -0.45 -13.31
C LYS A 21 -9.44 -1.39 -13.95
N SER A 22 -8.98 -2.34 -14.78
CA SER A 22 -9.88 -3.31 -15.41
C SER A 22 -10.57 -4.23 -14.39
N MET A 23 -9.95 -4.47 -13.25
CA MET A 23 -10.53 -5.24 -12.14
C MET A 23 -11.43 -4.40 -11.23
N ASN A 24 -11.64 -3.14 -11.55
CA ASN A 24 -12.38 -2.17 -10.74
C ASN A 24 -11.85 -2.06 -9.31
N LEU A 25 -10.52 -2.04 -9.17
CA LEU A 25 -9.85 -1.84 -7.89
C LEU A 25 -9.42 -0.38 -7.74
N LEU A 26 -9.56 0.13 -6.52
CA LEU A 26 -9.12 1.49 -6.20
C LEU A 26 -7.66 1.45 -5.77
N PRO A 27 -6.75 2.14 -6.49
CA PRO A 27 -5.34 2.14 -6.14
C PRO A 27 -5.06 3.07 -4.96
N ILE A 28 -4.34 2.57 -3.98
CA ILE A 28 -3.87 3.31 -2.81
C ILE A 28 -2.35 3.22 -2.79
N PHE A 29 -1.68 4.36 -2.82
CA PHE A 29 -0.22 4.39 -2.90
C PHE A 29 0.39 4.40 -1.51
N VAL A 30 1.25 3.43 -1.23
CA VAL A 30 1.92 3.23 0.07
C VAL A 30 3.43 3.50 -0.06
N ILE A 31 3.75 4.57 -0.75
CA ILE A 31 5.13 5.01 -0.97
C ILE A 31 5.37 6.36 -0.30
N ARG A 32 6.64 6.65 0.03
CA ARG A 32 6.99 7.90 0.73
C ARG A 32 6.74 9.13 -0.12
N SER A 33 7.03 9.06 -1.42
CA SER A 33 6.88 10.19 -2.33
C SER A 33 6.37 9.69 -3.67
N MET A 34 5.37 10.37 -4.21
CA MET A 34 4.86 10.10 -5.56
C MET A 34 5.86 10.54 -6.64
N GLY A 35 6.71 11.52 -6.34
CA GLY A 35 7.85 11.92 -7.14
C GLY A 35 7.56 12.07 -8.63
N ARG A 36 8.31 11.32 -9.43
CA ARG A 36 8.26 11.39 -10.90
C ARG A 36 7.27 10.42 -11.54
N LEU A 37 6.29 9.96 -10.79
CA LEU A 37 5.29 9.02 -11.30
C LEU A 37 4.15 9.78 -11.98
N GLU A 38 4.49 10.57 -13.00
CA GLU A 38 3.55 11.43 -13.72
C GLU A 38 2.41 10.64 -14.39
N PHE A 39 2.69 9.42 -14.82
CA PHE A 39 1.68 8.58 -15.43
C PHE A 39 0.53 8.25 -14.46
N ILE A 40 0.76 8.34 -13.15
CA ILE A 40 -0.27 8.08 -12.15
C ILE A 40 -1.34 9.17 -12.19
N GLU A 41 -0.95 10.42 -12.29
CA GLU A 41 -1.90 11.54 -12.39
C GLU A 41 -2.75 11.44 -13.65
N LYS A 42 -2.12 11.10 -14.76
CA LYS A 42 -2.78 10.93 -16.05
C LYS A 42 -3.81 9.81 -16.00
N TRP A 43 -3.57 8.82 -15.19
CA TRP A 43 -4.36 7.59 -15.14
C TRP A 43 -5.40 7.58 -14.01
N ALA A 44 -5.06 8.04 -12.83
CA ALA A 44 -5.88 7.95 -11.62
C ALA A 44 -6.52 9.29 -11.22
N GLY A 45 -6.21 10.38 -11.93
CA GLY A 45 -6.57 11.72 -11.47
C GLY A 45 -5.77 12.07 -10.23
N THR A 46 -6.44 12.47 -9.14
CA THR A 46 -5.76 12.73 -7.88
C THR A 46 -5.44 11.40 -7.20
N PRO A 47 -4.14 11.04 -7.07
CA PRO A 47 -3.79 9.75 -6.46
C PRO A 47 -4.12 9.73 -4.97
N LEU A 48 -4.63 8.59 -4.49
CA LEU A 48 -4.87 8.34 -3.08
C LEU A 48 -3.58 7.82 -2.45
N HIS A 49 -3.01 8.61 -1.54
CA HIS A 49 -1.71 8.35 -0.97
C HIS A 49 -1.81 8.26 0.56
N PHE A 50 -1.63 7.06 1.10
CA PHE A 50 -1.64 6.83 2.54
C PHE A 50 -0.19 6.83 3.06
N ARG A 51 0.29 8.02 3.41
CA ARG A 51 1.68 8.20 3.88
C ARG A 51 1.99 7.46 5.18
N GLU A 52 0.99 7.28 6.04
CA GLU A 52 1.16 6.52 7.29
C GLU A 52 1.44 5.04 7.04
N LEU A 53 1.20 4.55 5.83
CA LEU A 53 1.52 3.19 5.40
C LEU A 53 2.85 3.11 4.65
N ALA A 54 3.59 4.20 4.58
CA ALA A 54 4.91 4.26 3.98
C ALA A 54 5.97 4.46 5.07
N PRO A 55 7.25 4.12 4.79
CA PRO A 55 8.32 4.39 5.75
C PRO A 55 8.46 5.88 6.05
N SER A 56 8.93 6.21 7.25
CA SER A 56 9.20 7.58 7.62
C SER A 56 10.31 8.17 6.74
N LYS A 57 10.34 9.49 6.67
CA LYS A 57 11.38 10.21 5.92
C LYS A 57 12.78 9.87 6.43
N GLU A 58 12.96 9.78 7.75
CA GLU A 58 14.24 9.46 8.38
C GLU A 58 14.69 8.05 8.03
N LEU A 59 13.80 7.08 8.14
CA LEU A 59 14.09 5.68 7.82
C LEU A 59 14.45 5.50 6.35
N PHE A 60 13.67 6.11 5.47
CA PHE A 60 13.91 6.05 4.03
C PHE A 60 15.26 6.68 3.66
N ARG A 61 15.61 7.80 4.29
CA ARG A 61 16.88 8.49 4.06
C ARG A 61 18.06 7.62 4.48
N GLU A 62 18.00 6.98 5.64
CA GLU A 62 19.08 6.11 6.13
C GLU A 62 19.32 4.93 5.18
N TYR A 63 18.22 4.34 4.69
CA TYR A 63 18.33 3.23 3.76
C TYR A 63 18.95 3.66 2.42
N ARG A 64 18.51 4.77 1.88
CA ARG A 64 19.05 5.30 0.63
C ARG A 64 20.51 5.73 0.74
N ALA A 65 20.93 6.19 1.90
CA ALA A 65 22.33 6.54 2.16
C ALA A 65 23.24 5.32 2.37
N GLY A 66 22.68 4.12 2.43
CA GLY A 66 23.44 2.90 2.66
C GLY A 66 23.84 2.68 4.12
N ASN A 67 23.26 3.42 5.07
CA ASN A 67 23.59 3.32 6.48
C ASN A 67 23.00 2.08 7.15
N ILE A 68 21.94 1.52 6.57
CA ILE A 68 21.27 0.30 7.05
C ILE A 68 21.01 -0.62 5.86
N ASP A 69 20.99 -1.92 6.13
CA ASP A 69 20.66 -2.91 5.10
C ASP A 69 19.14 -3.08 4.95
N GLN A 70 18.72 -3.86 3.98
CA GLN A 70 17.30 -4.08 3.68
C GLN A 70 16.59 -4.76 4.85
N VAL A 71 17.22 -5.72 5.49
CA VAL A 71 16.63 -6.45 6.64
C VAL A 71 16.35 -5.47 7.78
N THR A 72 17.31 -4.62 8.11
CA THR A 72 17.16 -3.61 9.16
C THR A 72 16.08 -2.60 8.78
N TYR A 73 16.05 -2.18 7.52
CA TYR A 73 15.06 -1.25 6.98
C TYR A 73 13.65 -1.79 7.17
N PHE A 74 13.40 -3.03 6.78
CA PHE A 74 12.09 -3.64 6.91
C PHE A 74 11.69 -3.88 8.37
N LYS A 75 12.63 -4.28 9.22
CA LYS A 75 12.36 -4.43 10.66
C LYS A 75 11.93 -3.10 11.29
N ARG A 76 12.62 -2.02 10.97
CA ARG A 76 12.27 -0.69 11.47
C ARG A 76 10.93 -0.20 10.92
N PHE A 77 10.64 -0.53 9.68
CA PHE A 77 9.34 -0.19 9.09
C PHE A 77 8.20 -0.90 9.82
N VAL A 78 8.35 -2.16 10.14
CA VAL A 78 7.36 -2.90 10.94
C VAL A 78 7.13 -2.21 12.29
N ILE A 79 8.20 -1.76 12.94
CA ILE A 79 8.12 -1.02 14.21
C ILE A 79 7.35 0.29 14.03
N GLU A 80 7.60 1.02 12.96
CA GLU A 80 6.84 2.25 12.64
C GLU A 80 5.35 1.95 12.44
N LEU A 81 5.04 0.86 11.72
CA LEU A 81 3.66 0.46 11.48
C LEU A 81 2.93 0.04 12.77
N ALA A 82 3.65 -0.37 13.81
CA ALA A 82 3.04 -0.71 15.08
C ALA A 82 2.33 0.49 15.74
N GLY A 83 2.71 1.72 15.37
CA GLY A 83 2.05 2.94 15.84
C GLY A 83 0.87 3.39 14.99
N VAL A 84 0.53 2.66 13.93
CA VAL A 84 -0.56 3.03 13.03
C VAL A 84 -1.88 2.41 13.52
N ASP A 85 -2.93 3.21 13.50
CA ASP A 85 -4.28 2.74 13.84
C ASP A 85 -4.89 2.02 12.62
N PHE A 86 -4.66 0.73 12.51
CA PHE A 86 -5.14 -0.07 11.38
C PHE A 86 -6.66 -0.20 11.35
N GLN A 87 -7.34 -0.13 12.48
CA GLN A 87 -8.80 -0.13 12.49
C GLN A 87 -9.34 1.11 11.78
N ASN A 88 -8.73 2.26 12.03
CA ASN A 88 -9.06 3.51 11.33
C ASN A 88 -8.72 3.42 9.83
N ILE A 89 -7.58 2.83 9.49
CA ILE A 89 -7.20 2.61 8.09
C ILE A 89 -8.27 1.80 7.36
N ILE A 90 -8.71 0.70 7.94
CA ILE A 90 -9.73 -0.16 7.32
C ILE A 90 -11.05 0.59 7.16
N LEU A 91 -11.47 1.38 8.15
CA LEU A 91 -12.66 2.21 8.05
C LEU A 91 -12.57 3.20 6.89
N ARG A 92 -11.43 3.85 6.74
CA ARG A 92 -11.18 4.79 5.63
C ARG A 92 -11.23 4.09 4.28
N LEU A 93 -10.67 2.88 4.19
CA LEU A 93 -10.72 2.08 2.96
C LEU A 93 -12.15 1.68 2.62
N GLU A 94 -12.93 1.25 3.60
CA GLU A 94 -14.35 0.93 3.41
C GLU A 94 -15.13 2.13 2.90
N ASN A 95 -14.91 3.30 3.46
CA ASN A 95 -15.56 4.54 3.03
C ASN A 95 -15.18 4.92 1.59
N LEU A 96 -13.92 4.70 1.22
CA LEU A 96 -13.46 4.96 -0.15
C LEU A 96 -14.10 4.01 -1.16
N ILE A 97 -14.27 2.73 -0.81
CA ILE A 97 -14.98 1.77 -1.65
C ILE A 97 -16.43 2.20 -1.82
N ASP A 98 -17.10 2.55 -0.73
CA ASP A 98 -18.51 2.97 -0.77
C ASP A 98 -18.72 4.21 -1.65
N SER A 99 -17.82 5.18 -1.57
CA SER A 99 -17.92 6.43 -2.33
C SER A 99 -17.51 6.30 -3.80
N SER A 100 -16.59 5.36 -4.10
CA SER A 100 -16.07 5.20 -5.46
C SER A 100 -16.78 4.13 -6.28
N GLY A 101 -17.49 3.21 -5.63
CA GLY A 101 -18.10 2.06 -6.29
C GLY A 101 -17.09 0.98 -6.71
N ALA A 102 -15.87 1.03 -6.17
CA ALA A 102 -14.85 0.03 -6.47
C ALA A 102 -15.20 -1.32 -5.84
N ASP A 103 -14.70 -2.40 -6.42
CA ASP A 103 -14.88 -3.75 -5.89
C ASP A 103 -13.86 -4.12 -4.84
N GLY A 104 -12.75 -3.40 -4.76
CA GLY A 104 -11.69 -3.66 -3.79
C GLY A 104 -10.64 -2.59 -3.81
N ILE A 105 -9.58 -2.81 -3.04
CA ILE A 105 -8.44 -1.89 -2.87
C ILE A 105 -7.20 -2.57 -3.42
N CYS A 106 -6.33 -1.81 -4.09
CA CYS A 106 -5.01 -2.28 -4.45
C CYS A 106 -3.95 -1.38 -3.81
N LEU A 107 -3.16 -1.94 -2.91
CA LEU A 107 -2.01 -1.24 -2.32
C LEU A 107 -0.86 -1.28 -3.32
N CYS A 108 -0.44 -0.10 -3.76
CA CYS A 108 0.58 0.04 -4.80
C CYS A 108 1.88 0.55 -4.20
N GLY A 109 2.97 -0.14 -4.49
CA GLY A 109 4.29 0.21 -3.99
C GLY A 109 5.36 0.06 -5.05
N LEU A 110 6.56 0.53 -4.75
CA LEU A 110 7.72 0.38 -5.61
C LEU A 110 8.34 -1.01 -5.43
N GLY A 111 9.09 -1.46 -6.42
CA GLY A 111 9.76 -2.75 -6.40
C GLY A 111 8.90 -3.84 -7.02
N GLU A 112 9.46 -4.49 -8.04
CA GLU A 112 8.78 -5.55 -8.80
C GLU A 112 8.55 -6.79 -7.95
N ASN A 113 9.54 -7.16 -7.13
CA ASN A 113 9.47 -8.34 -6.28
C ASN A 113 8.62 -8.06 -5.03
N PRO A 114 7.47 -8.75 -4.84
CA PRO A 114 6.64 -8.51 -3.66
C PRO A 114 7.36 -8.77 -2.34
N GLU A 115 8.30 -9.71 -2.29
CA GLU A 115 9.06 -10.02 -1.07
C GLU A 115 9.99 -8.88 -0.63
N GLU A 116 10.29 -7.95 -1.53
CA GLU A 116 11.18 -6.82 -1.29
C GLU A 116 10.43 -5.49 -1.28
N SER A 117 9.12 -5.50 -1.06
CA SER A 117 8.30 -4.31 -1.16
C SER A 117 7.54 -3.99 0.12
N HIS A 118 7.40 -2.70 0.39
CA HIS A 118 6.60 -2.19 1.51
C HIS A 118 5.14 -2.64 1.42
N ARG A 119 4.59 -2.76 0.21
CA ARG A 119 3.19 -3.17 0.03
C ARG A 119 2.92 -4.54 0.64
N SER A 120 3.87 -5.46 0.53
CA SER A 120 3.74 -6.80 1.10
C SER A 120 3.77 -6.77 2.62
N ILE A 121 4.63 -5.93 3.19
CA ILE A 121 4.70 -5.75 4.63
C ILE A 121 3.39 -5.16 5.16
N VAL A 122 2.88 -4.14 4.52
CA VAL A 122 1.62 -3.50 4.91
C VAL A 122 0.46 -4.48 4.82
N SER A 123 0.35 -5.22 3.72
CA SER A 123 -0.73 -6.19 3.53
C SER A 123 -0.66 -7.34 4.53
N ASP A 124 0.54 -7.81 4.83
CA ASP A 124 0.74 -8.87 5.83
C ASP A 124 0.32 -8.41 7.23
N ILE A 125 0.69 -7.19 7.60
CA ILE A 125 0.28 -6.63 8.89
C ILE A 125 -1.23 -6.42 8.93
N LEU A 126 -1.84 -5.90 7.88
CA LEU A 126 -3.30 -5.76 7.80
C LEU A 126 -4.00 -7.12 8.00
N TRP A 127 -3.50 -8.17 7.37
CA TRP A 127 -4.04 -9.51 7.54
C TRP A 127 -3.89 -10.00 8.99
N ARG A 128 -2.73 -9.77 9.60
CA ARG A 128 -2.43 -10.22 10.96
C ARG A 128 -3.21 -9.46 12.04
N THR A 129 -3.80 -8.31 11.73
CA THR A 129 -4.67 -7.61 12.68
C THR A 129 -5.96 -8.38 13.00
N GLY A 130 -6.34 -9.29 12.12
CA GLY A 130 -7.60 -10.03 12.25
C GLY A 130 -8.84 -9.24 11.84
N TYR A 131 -8.68 -8.03 11.32
CA TYR A 131 -9.82 -7.18 10.91
C TYR A 131 -10.37 -7.52 9.53
N LEU A 132 -9.64 -8.30 8.72
CA LEU A 132 -10.03 -8.66 7.35
C LEU A 132 -10.57 -10.08 7.28
N GLU A 133 -11.66 -10.27 6.54
CA GLU A 133 -12.21 -11.60 6.27
C GLU A 133 -11.41 -12.33 5.19
N PHE A 134 -10.90 -11.61 4.21
CA PHE A 134 -10.16 -12.17 3.06
C PHE A 134 -8.69 -11.80 3.12
N GLU A 135 -7.84 -12.79 2.86
CA GLU A 135 -6.39 -12.58 2.81
C GLU A 135 -5.99 -11.74 1.59
N PRO A 136 -5.13 -10.71 1.76
CA PRO A 136 -4.64 -9.93 0.62
C PRO A 136 -3.87 -10.79 -0.39
N LYS A 137 -3.93 -10.39 -1.67
CA LYS A 137 -3.29 -11.10 -2.78
C LYS A 137 -2.53 -10.15 -3.68
N GLU A 138 -1.40 -10.59 -4.21
CA GLU A 138 -0.70 -9.84 -5.24
C GLU A 138 -1.42 -10.00 -6.58
N VAL A 139 -1.54 -8.89 -7.28
CA VAL A 139 -2.16 -8.86 -8.64
C VAL A 139 -1.16 -9.35 -9.68
#